data_eba479cd268fd5c938d3765e6aed4d99
#
_entry.id   eba479cd268fd5c938d3765e6aed4d99
#
_cell.length_a   1.000
_cell.length_b   1.000
_cell.length_c   1.000
_cell.angle_alpha   90.00
_cell.angle_beta   90.00
_cell.angle_gamma   90.00
#
_symmetry.space_group_name_H-M   'P 1'
#
loop_
_entity.id
_entity.type
_entity.pdbx_description
1 polymer ?
#
loop_
_entity_poly.entity_id
_entity_poly.type
_entity_poly.pdbx_seq_one_letter_code
_entity_poly.pdbx_strand_id
1 'polypeptide(L)'
;MLPTANLTAVRRNTNLDALRAIAIFMVLGRHAGMAIALLHASTVYTLCGERIGWAGVDLFFVLSGYLISGLLFADYEAHGRISVGRFYIRRGLKIWPAFYALIATGLLIDAVMPGHHLSTRNLWSELLFVQDYFHSIWGLTWSIAVEEHFYLCLPLLLLLVIRRYPGKHFAALPQIFAVIAIFCLACRFAVGWKQDGTIDPWTCVFPTHLRIDGLMFGVLICYLKRFRPSVFQWMVRWRGGWVVVAIAILLLSVFPLESRQMHTWGFTVLYLGSGFLVAKAVAHEGPRPIRLLSSLLARIGFYSYSIYIWHMFFIWKILPHLHIHSPLGVYWASIVGPIPFGIIAAKLIEIPVLRFRDRVFPSSTTPASMTEPQDKSMETVVAS
;
A
#
# COMPACT_ATOMS: atom_id res chain seq x y z
N MET A 1 7.85 -20.96 -34.77
CA MET A 1 6.69 -21.37 -33.94
C MET A 1 7.02 -21.00 -32.51
N LEU A 2 6.47 -19.91 -31.99
CA LEU A 2 6.56 -19.54 -30.59
C LEU A 2 5.54 -20.36 -29.81
N PRO A 3 5.85 -20.89 -28.62
CA PRO A 3 4.91 -21.66 -27.84
C PRO A 3 3.77 -20.74 -27.40
N THR A 4 2.53 -21.17 -27.67
CA THR A 4 1.31 -20.54 -27.19
C THR A 4 1.32 -20.56 -25.65
N ALA A 5 1.71 -19.45 -25.05
CA ALA A 5 1.61 -19.26 -23.61
C ALA A 5 0.13 -19.26 -23.24
N ASN A 6 -0.30 -20.25 -22.47
CA ASN A 6 -1.57 -20.27 -21.78
C ASN A 6 -1.72 -18.98 -20.95
N LEU A 7 -2.50 -18.03 -21.46
CA LEU A 7 -2.92 -16.82 -20.74
C LEU A 7 -3.94 -17.22 -19.66
N THR A 8 -3.47 -17.94 -18.64
CA THR A 8 -4.26 -18.18 -17.43
C THR A 8 -4.50 -16.84 -16.73
N ALA A 9 -5.76 -16.54 -16.42
CA ALA A 9 -6.15 -15.42 -15.57
C ALA A 9 -5.17 -15.31 -14.42
N VAL A 10 -4.62 -14.10 -14.18
CA VAL A 10 -3.59 -13.84 -13.16
C VAL A 10 -4.12 -14.35 -11.82
N ARG A 11 -3.69 -15.54 -11.43
CA ARG A 11 -4.10 -16.19 -10.19
C ARG A 11 -3.62 -15.30 -9.04
N ARG A 12 -4.55 -14.79 -8.27
CA ARG A 12 -4.28 -13.88 -7.16
C ARG A 12 -3.30 -14.54 -6.19
N ASN A 13 -2.20 -13.85 -5.87
CA ASN A 13 -1.16 -14.39 -4.98
C ASN A 13 -1.57 -14.18 -3.51
N THR A 14 -2.00 -15.26 -2.84
CA THR A 14 -2.42 -15.24 -1.43
C THR A 14 -1.32 -14.79 -0.48
N ASN A 15 -0.04 -15.02 -0.80
CA ASN A 15 1.07 -14.58 0.04
C ASN A 15 1.23 -13.05 0.04
N LEU A 16 0.98 -12.39 -1.10
CA LEU A 16 0.99 -10.92 -1.15
C LEU A 16 -0.17 -10.32 -0.37
N ASP A 17 -1.35 -10.93 -0.43
CA ASP A 17 -2.47 -10.50 0.39
C ASP A 17 -2.21 -10.75 1.89
N ALA A 18 -1.52 -11.85 2.25
CA ALA A 18 -1.09 -12.09 3.63
C ALA A 18 -0.10 -11.02 4.10
N LEU A 19 0.87 -10.62 3.27
CA LEU A 19 1.77 -9.51 3.61
C LEU A 19 1.01 -8.18 3.77
N ARG A 20 -0.04 -7.93 2.97
CA ARG A 20 -0.92 -6.76 3.16
C ARG A 20 -1.67 -6.82 4.50
N ALA A 21 -2.06 -8.02 4.94
CA ALA A 21 -2.66 -8.19 6.26
C ALA A 21 -1.64 -7.90 7.37
N ILE A 22 -0.41 -8.37 7.26
CA ILE A 22 0.67 -8.05 8.21
C ILE A 22 0.90 -6.54 8.26
N ALA A 23 1.02 -5.89 7.10
CA ALA A 23 1.23 -4.45 7.01
C ALA A 23 0.09 -3.65 7.67
N ILE A 24 -1.19 -4.04 7.46
CA ILE A 24 -2.31 -3.36 8.11
C ILE A 24 -2.34 -3.60 9.62
N PHE A 25 -2.02 -4.80 10.12
CA PHE A 25 -1.91 -5.04 11.55
C PHE A 25 -0.81 -4.20 12.20
N MET A 26 0.32 -4.01 11.52
CA MET A 26 1.37 -3.10 11.98
C MET A 26 0.86 -1.66 12.11
N VAL A 27 0.17 -1.14 11.09
CA VAL A 27 -0.42 0.21 11.11
C VAL A 27 -1.46 0.35 12.23
N LEU A 28 -2.35 -0.63 12.39
CA LEU A 28 -3.35 -0.63 13.47
C LEU A 28 -2.67 -0.63 14.84
N GLY A 29 -1.60 -1.41 15.02
CA GLY A 29 -0.80 -1.45 16.24
C GLY A 29 -0.18 -0.09 16.59
N ARG A 30 0.33 0.66 15.58
CA ARG A 30 0.84 2.03 15.77
C ARG A 30 -0.22 2.96 16.34
N HIS A 31 -1.40 2.99 15.73
CA HIS A 31 -2.46 3.90 16.12
C HIS A 31 -3.18 3.44 17.41
N ALA A 32 -3.21 2.14 17.69
CA ALA A 32 -3.64 1.62 18.98
C ALA A 32 -2.70 2.06 20.11
N GLY A 33 -1.38 2.04 19.90
CA GLY A 33 -0.39 2.58 20.83
C GLY A 33 -0.64 4.05 21.13
N MET A 34 -0.85 4.87 20.09
CA MET A 34 -1.18 6.29 20.24
C MET A 34 -2.49 6.51 21.03
N ALA A 35 -3.54 5.71 20.79
CA ALA A 35 -4.81 5.83 21.51
C ALA A 35 -4.65 5.58 23.03
N ILE A 36 -3.75 4.67 23.43
CA ILE A 36 -3.47 4.39 24.84
C ILE A 36 -2.54 5.44 25.45
N ALA A 37 -1.57 5.96 24.69
CA ALA A 37 -0.67 7.01 25.16
C ALA A 37 -1.47 8.25 25.63
N LEU A 38 -2.60 8.55 24.99
CA LEU A 38 -3.54 9.59 25.42
C LEU A 38 -4.21 9.30 26.78
N LEU A 39 -4.25 8.05 27.20
CA LEU A 39 -4.77 7.62 28.52
C LEU A 39 -3.67 7.52 29.59
N HIS A 40 -2.45 8.04 29.33
CA HIS A 40 -1.27 7.96 30.21
C HIS A 40 -0.90 6.53 30.65
N ALA A 41 -1.30 5.52 29.91
CA ALA A 41 -1.03 4.12 30.19
C ALA A 41 0.10 3.59 29.29
N SER A 42 1.36 3.80 29.70
CA SER A 42 2.48 3.18 28.98
C SER A 42 2.65 1.73 29.40
N THR A 43 2.55 0.81 28.46
CA THR A 43 2.77 -0.62 28.63
C THR A 43 3.73 -1.13 27.56
N VAL A 44 4.28 -2.35 27.74
CA VAL A 44 5.11 -3.00 26.71
C VAL A 44 4.38 -3.06 25.35
N TYR A 45 3.06 -3.15 25.33
CA TYR A 45 2.23 -3.16 24.11
C TYR A 45 2.28 -1.85 23.33
N THR A 46 2.30 -0.69 24.02
CA THR A 46 2.44 0.62 23.38
C THR A 46 3.80 0.75 22.71
N LEU A 47 4.86 0.30 23.38
CA LEU A 47 6.21 0.36 22.84
C LEU A 47 6.36 -0.46 21.56
N CYS A 48 5.81 -1.68 21.52
CA CYS A 48 5.85 -2.51 20.33
C CYS A 48 5.02 -1.91 19.18
N GLY A 49 3.79 -1.48 19.44
CA GLY A 49 2.92 -0.85 18.45
C GLY A 49 3.53 0.45 17.90
N GLU A 50 3.94 1.35 18.76
CA GLU A 50 4.50 2.64 18.38
C GLU A 50 5.81 2.52 17.61
N ARG A 51 6.71 1.63 18.02
CA ARG A 51 8.03 1.50 17.41
C ARG A 51 8.03 0.72 16.10
N ILE A 52 7.25 -0.34 15.98
CA ILE A 52 7.28 -1.23 14.82
C ILE A 52 6.16 -0.91 13.83
N GLY A 53 5.01 -0.45 14.33
CA GLY A 53 3.77 -0.38 13.55
C GLY A 53 3.82 0.53 12.34
N TRP A 54 4.52 1.65 12.41
CA TRP A 54 4.61 2.60 11.28
C TRP A 54 5.35 2.03 10.07
N ALA A 55 6.25 1.06 10.25
CA ALA A 55 6.95 0.39 9.15
C ALA A 55 6.01 -0.46 8.27
N GLY A 56 4.77 -0.70 8.69
CA GLY A 56 3.74 -1.29 7.84
C GLY A 56 3.49 -0.50 6.56
N VAL A 57 3.68 0.83 6.58
CA VAL A 57 3.55 1.69 5.39
C VAL A 57 4.69 1.41 4.39
N ASP A 58 5.92 1.17 4.86
CA ASP A 58 7.05 0.81 3.97
C ASP A 58 6.79 -0.52 3.26
N LEU A 59 6.23 -1.49 3.97
CA LEU A 59 5.81 -2.74 3.36
C LEU A 59 4.69 -2.53 2.32
N PHE A 60 3.70 -1.66 2.60
CA PHE A 60 2.67 -1.29 1.62
C PHE A 60 3.28 -0.61 0.39
N PHE A 61 4.23 0.29 0.53
CA PHE A 61 4.87 0.95 -0.60
C PHE A 61 5.57 -0.04 -1.52
N VAL A 62 6.36 -0.96 -0.98
CA VAL A 62 7.02 -2.00 -1.81
C VAL A 62 5.99 -2.91 -2.48
N LEU A 63 4.95 -3.34 -1.76
CA LEU A 63 3.86 -4.15 -2.30
C LEU A 63 3.12 -3.41 -3.42
N SER A 64 2.84 -2.13 -3.23
CA SER A 64 2.17 -1.27 -4.20
C SER A 64 3.00 -1.12 -5.48
N GLY A 65 4.29 -0.80 -5.34
CA GLY A 65 5.22 -0.72 -6.47
C GLY A 65 5.28 -2.02 -7.27
N TYR A 66 5.38 -3.17 -6.58
CA TYR A 66 5.40 -4.49 -7.21
C TYR A 66 4.10 -4.81 -7.96
N LEU A 67 2.95 -4.59 -7.33
CA LEU A 67 1.65 -4.93 -7.91
C LEU A 67 1.30 -4.04 -9.10
N ILE A 68 1.53 -2.74 -8.97
CA ILE A 68 1.19 -1.77 -10.02
C ILE A 68 2.07 -1.91 -11.25
N SER A 69 3.39 -2.06 -11.05
CA SER A 69 4.28 -2.33 -12.19
C SER A 69 3.95 -3.65 -12.86
N GLY A 70 3.54 -4.66 -12.09
CA GLY A 70 3.09 -5.95 -12.62
C GLY A 70 1.90 -5.84 -13.57
N LEU A 71 0.94 -4.95 -13.30
CA LEU A 71 -0.19 -4.67 -14.19
C LEU A 71 0.27 -3.98 -15.48
N LEU A 72 1.16 -2.98 -15.37
CA LEU A 72 1.68 -2.23 -16.53
C LEU A 72 2.56 -3.09 -17.43
N PHE A 73 3.41 -3.94 -16.83
CA PHE A 73 4.23 -4.90 -17.60
C PHE A 73 3.36 -5.95 -18.30
N ALA A 74 2.30 -6.44 -17.63
CA ALA A 74 1.36 -7.38 -18.24
C ALA A 74 0.61 -6.76 -19.43
N ASP A 75 0.20 -5.49 -19.33
CA ASP A 75 -0.46 -4.77 -20.42
C ASP A 75 0.51 -4.61 -21.61
N TYR A 76 1.78 -4.26 -21.34
CA TYR A 76 2.81 -4.15 -22.37
C TYR A 76 3.13 -5.50 -23.04
N GLU A 77 3.28 -6.58 -22.26
CA GLU A 77 3.54 -7.92 -22.82
C GLU A 77 2.39 -8.43 -23.69
N ALA A 78 1.14 -8.13 -23.31
CA ALA A 78 -0.04 -8.55 -24.06
C ALA A 78 -0.29 -7.74 -25.34
N HIS A 79 0.01 -6.44 -25.34
CA HIS A 79 -0.42 -5.51 -26.39
C HIS A 79 0.72 -4.72 -27.06
N GLY A 80 1.97 -4.88 -26.62
CA GLY A 80 3.12 -4.09 -27.08
C GLY A 80 3.05 -2.59 -26.68
N ARG A 81 2.04 -2.21 -25.88
CA ARG A 81 1.80 -0.83 -25.44
C ARG A 81 1.22 -0.79 -24.03
N ILE A 82 1.35 0.36 -23.37
CA ILE A 82 0.72 0.63 -22.07
C ILE A 82 -0.51 1.52 -22.28
N SER A 83 -1.66 1.07 -21.85
CA SER A 83 -2.95 1.80 -21.95
C SER A 83 -3.11 2.74 -20.76
N VAL A 84 -2.38 3.89 -20.76
CA VAL A 84 -2.28 4.81 -19.62
C VAL A 84 -3.65 5.33 -19.16
N GLY A 85 -4.52 5.77 -20.08
CA GLY A 85 -5.86 6.26 -19.74
C GLY A 85 -6.70 5.19 -19.03
N ARG A 86 -6.68 3.95 -19.54
CA ARG A 86 -7.36 2.81 -18.89
C ARG A 86 -6.79 2.55 -17.51
N PHE A 87 -5.48 2.59 -17.35
CA PHE A 87 -4.82 2.42 -16.06
C PHE A 87 -5.30 3.47 -15.05
N TYR A 88 -5.30 4.75 -15.41
CA TYR A 88 -5.74 5.83 -14.50
C TYR A 88 -7.20 5.70 -14.10
N ILE A 89 -8.10 5.43 -15.05
CA ILE A 89 -9.53 5.24 -14.75
C ILE A 89 -9.71 4.07 -13.79
N ARG A 90 -9.10 2.92 -14.08
CA ARG A 90 -9.22 1.73 -13.24
C ARG A 90 -8.60 1.94 -11.86
N ARG A 91 -7.53 2.72 -11.75
CA ARG A 91 -6.86 3.02 -10.47
C ARG A 91 -7.67 4.04 -9.65
N GLY A 92 -8.13 5.11 -10.27
CA GLY A 92 -9.01 6.09 -9.63
C GLY A 92 -10.27 5.43 -9.08
N LEU A 93 -10.98 4.62 -9.87
CA LEU A 93 -12.16 3.88 -9.41
C LEU A 93 -11.87 2.86 -8.29
N LYS A 94 -10.62 2.51 -8.03
CA LYS A 94 -10.22 1.66 -6.89
C LYS A 94 -9.99 2.47 -5.61
N ILE A 95 -9.42 3.67 -5.72
CA ILE A 95 -8.93 4.45 -4.59
C ILE A 95 -9.91 5.57 -4.21
N TRP A 96 -10.29 6.39 -5.17
CA TRP A 96 -11.02 7.64 -4.94
C TRP A 96 -12.38 7.48 -4.26
N PRO A 97 -13.21 6.46 -4.52
CA PRO A 97 -14.53 6.36 -3.89
C PRO A 97 -14.45 6.29 -2.35
N ALA A 98 -13.61 5.42 -1.79
CA ALA A 98 -13.44 5.32 -0.35
C ALA A 98 -12.70 6.53 0.23
N PHE A 99 -11.73 7.08 -0.49
CA PHE A 99 -10.99 8.27 -0.09
C PHE A 99 -11.90 9.50 0.01
N TYR A 100 -12.67 9.80 -1.03
CA TYR A 100 -13.59 10.94 -1.00
C TYR A 100 -14.78 10.72 -0.06
N ALA A 101 -15.20 9.48 0.17
CA ALA A 101 -16.18 9.17 1.23
C ALA A 101 -15.65 9.51 2.62
N LEU A 102 -14.36 9.26 2.91
CA LEU A 102 -13.73 9.67 4.16
C LEU A 102 -13.68 11.20 4.30
N ILE A 103 -13.32 11.93 3.23
CA ILE A 103 -13.32 13.40 3.23
C ILE A 103 -14.73 13.94 3.46
N ALA A 104 -15.73 13.41 2.75
CA ALA A 104 -17.13 13.79 2.92
C ALA A 104 -17.63 13.52 4.36
N THR A 105 -17.19 12.44 4.98
CA THR A 105 -17.49 12.16 6.39
C THR A 105 -16.87 13.21 7.31
N GLY A 106 -15.62 13.64 7.03
CA GLY A 106 -14.99 14.75 7.77
C GLY A 106 -15.75 16.06 7.65
N LEU A 107 -16.19 16.42 6.44
CA LEU A 107 -17.02 17.62 6.19
C LEU A 107 -18.38 17.53 6.89
N LEU A 108 -19.01 16.35 6.88
CA LEU A 108 -20.28 16.16 7.60
C LEU A 108 -20.12 16.34 9.11
N ILE A 109 -19.03 15.81 9.69
CA ILE A 109 -18.71 16.01 11.11
C ILE A 109 -18.53 17.49 11.42
N ASP A 110 -17.78 18.22 10.57
CA ASP A 110 -17.54 19.65 10.69
C ASP A 110 -18.86 20.44 10.67
N ALA A 111 -19.78 20.06 9.81
CA ALA A 111 -21.06 20.73 9.65
C ALA A 111 -22.04 20.48 10.83
N VAL A 112 -21.98 19.31 11.51
CA VAL A 112 -22.95 18.93 12.54
C VAL A 112 -22.40 19.04 13.97
N MET A 113 -21.09 19.10 14.17
CA MET A 113 -20.47 19.17 15.50
C MET A 113 -20.00 20.60 15.81
N PRO A 114 -20.61 21.31 16.79
CA PRO A 114 -20.19 22.64 17.20
C PRO A 114 -18.73 22.65 17.67
N GLY A 115 -17.94 23.64 17.23
CA GLY A 115 -16.55 23.79 17.61
C GLY A 115 -15.56 22.94 16.80
N HIS A 116 -16.03 22.14 15.84
CA HIS A 116 -15.18 21.49 14.87
C HIS A 116 -15.02 22.42 13.66
N HIS A 117 -13.78 22.78 13.31
CA HIS A 117 -13.49 23.62 12.14
C HIS A 117 -12.41 22.96 11.31
N LEU A 118 -12.80 22.38 10.18
CA LEU A 118 -11.83 21.87 9.21
C LEU A 118 -11.10 23.04 8.53
N SER A 119 -9.79 22.98 8.54
CA SER A 119 -9.00 23.97 7.81
C SER A 119 -9.23 23.85 6.31
N THR A 120 -9.63 24.93 5.66
CA THR A 120 -9.80 25.00 4.20
C THR A 120 -8.51 24.59 3.48
N ARG A 121 -7.34 24.93 4.04
CA ARG A 121 -6.03 24.49 3.51
C ARG A 121 -5.91 22.96 3.52
N ASN A 122 -6.28 22.29 4.63
CA ASN A 122 -6.20 20.84 4.75
C ASN A 122 -7.19 20.17 3.79
N LEU A 123 -8.38 20.75 3.59
CA LEU A 123 -9.34 20.24 2.62
C LEU A 123 -8.77 20.29 1.20
N TRP A 124 -8.21 21.43 0.77
CA TRP A 124 -7.60 21.53 -0.56
C TRP A 124 -6.39 20.61 -0.72
N SER A 125 -5.57 20.42 0.34
CA SER A 125 -4.45 19.50 0.25
C SER A 125 -4.91 18.05 0.01
N GLU A 126 -5.99 17.62 0.68
CA GLU A 126 -6.59 16.30 0.45
C GLU A 126 -7.18 16.16 -0.96
N LEU A 127 -7.99 17.16 -1.40
CA LEU A 127 -8.63 17.12 -2.72
C LEU A 127 -7.62 17.06 -3.87
N LEU A 128 -6.45 17.66 -3.71
CA LEU A 128 -5.38 17.70 -4.71
C LEU A 128 -4.32 16.60 -4.51
N PHE A 129 -4.47 15.73 -3.53
CA PHE A 129 -3.48 14.71 -3.16
C PHE A 129 -2.08 15.27 -2.85
N VAL A 130 -1.99 16.44 -2.20
CA VAL A 130 -0.72 17.06 -1.78
C VAL A 130 -0.58 17.13 -0.26
N GLN A 131 -1.38 16.36 0.47
CA GLN A 131 -1.37 16.29 1.93
C GLN A 131 -0.12 15.61 2.51
N ASP A 132 0.77 15.08 1.71
CA ASP A 132 2.10 14.63 2.10
C ASP A 132 3.11 15.79 2.26
N TYR A 133 2.83 16.96 1.67
CA TYR A 133 3.59 18.20 1.83
C TYR A 133 2.89 19.22 2.74
N PHE A 134 1.58 19.08 2.91
CA PHE A 134 0.75 19.94 3.72
C PHE A 134 0.02 19.10 4.77
N HIS A 135 -0.58 19.73 5.78
CA HIS A 135 -1.34 18.99 6.79
C HIS A 135 -2.60 18.36 6.18
N SER A 136 -2.94 17.17 6.67
CA SER A 136 -4.14 16.43 6.28
C SER A 136 -5.26 16.57 7.30
N ILE A 137 -6.49 16.22 6.91
CA ILE A 137 -7.66 16.20 7.80
C ILE A 137 -7.53 15.02 8.79
N TRP A 138 -7.12 13.85 8.29
CA TRP A 138 -7.12 12.60 9.04
C TRP A 138 -5.74 12.12 9.49
N GLY A 139 -4.66 12.81 9.14
CA GLY A 139 -3.29 12.49 9.53
C GLY A 139 -2.68 11.25 8.89
N LEU A 140 -3.50 10.32 8.40
CA LEU A 140 -3.06 9.04 7.80
C LEU A 140 -2.94 9.10 6.27
N THR A 141 -3.62 10.05 5.64
CA THR A 141 -3.81 10.09 4.18
C THR A 141 -2.57 10.53 3.40
N TRP A 142 -1.53 10.99 4.09
CA TRP A 142 -0.26 11.35 3.45
C TRP A 142 0.34 10.23 2.58
N SER A 143 0.24 8.98 3.03
CA SER A 143 0.79 7.84 2.28
C SER A 143 0.03 7.57 0.99
N ILE A 144 -1.27 7.90 0.95
CA ILE A 144 -2.10 7.80 -0.25
C ILE A 144 -1.67 8.85 -1.27
N ALA A 145 -1.31 10.07 -0.82
CA ALA A 145 -0.74 11.08 -1.73
C ALA A 145 0.55 10.58 -2.37
N VAL A 146 1.48 10.02 -1.58
CA VAL A 146 2.72 9.42 -2.11
C VAL A 146 2.42 8.34 -3.15
N GLU A 147 1.44 7.48 -2.89
CA GLU A 147 1.01 6.45 -3.84
C GLU A 147 0.38 7.05 -5.11
N GLU A 148 -0.49 8.07 -4.99
CA GLU A 148 -1.11 8.72 -6.15
C GLU A 148 -0.08 9.44 -7.03
N HIS A 149 0.88 10.14 -6.43
CA HIS A 149 2.01 10.71 -7.18
C HIS A 149 2.78 9.64 -7.95
N PHE A 150 3.06 8.52 -7.29
CA PHE A 150 3.72 7.39 -7.93
C PHE A 150 2.87 6.79 -9.06
N TYR A 151 1.56 6.62 -8.88
CA TYR A 151 0.67 6.08 -9.93
C TYR A 151 0.54 7.01 -11.12
N LEU A 152 0.61 8.31 -10.89
CA LEU A 152 0.61 9.31 -11.96
C LEU A 152 1.91 9.24 -12.76
N CYS A 153 3.06 9.15 -12.07
CA CYS A 153 4.38 9.23 -12.70
C CYS A 153 4.83 7.91 -13.36
N LEU A 154 4.53 6.74 -12.75
CA LEU A 154 5.08 5.47 -13.22
C LEU A 154 4.70 5.09 -14.65
N PRO A 155 3.42 5.18 -15.11
CA PRO A 155 3.09 4.84 -16.51
C PRO A 155 3.79 5.75 -17.50
N LEU A 156 3.94 7.03 -17.19
CA LEU A 156 4.64 8.01 -18.04
C LEU A 156 6.13 7.70 -18.11
N LEU A 157 6.74 7.36 -16.98
CA LEU A 157 8.14 6.92 -16.92
C LEU A 157 8.36 5.66 -17.78
N LEU A 158 7.48 4.66 -17.68
CA LEU A 158 7.59 3.44 -18.47
C LEU A 158 7.42 3.71 -19.97
N LEU A 159 6.50 4.60 -20.36
CA LEU A 159 6.36 5.04 -21.76
C LEU A 159 7.62 5.72 -22.26
N LEU A 160 8.23 6.59 -21.44
CA LEU A 160 9.50 7.23 -21.79
C LEU A 160 10.61 6.20 -22.00
N VAL A 161 10.71 5.21 -21.10
CA VAL A 161 11.70 4.11 -21.21
C VAL A 161 11.47 3.30 -22.49
N ILE A 162 10.23 2.96 -22.82
CA ILE A 162 9.88 2.23 -24.06
C ILE A 162 10.31 3.03 -25.29
N ARG A 163 9.98 4.32 -25.33
CA ARG A 163 10.33 5.20 -26.45
C ARG A 163 11.85 5.40 -26.62
N ARG A 164 12.57 5.54 -25.49
CA ARG A 164 14.00 5.85 -25.50
C ARG A 164 14.87 4.61 -25.78
N TYR A 165 14.37 3.43 -25.42
CA TYR A 165 15.11 2.16 -25.52
C TYR A 165 14.23 1.06 -26.16
N PRO A 166 13.88 1.20 -27.46
CA PRO A 166 13.01 0.25 -28.13
C PRO A 166 13.66 -1.14 -28.15
N GLY A 167 12.85 -2.18 -27.87
CA GLY A 167 13.29 -3.58 -27.84
C GLY A 167 14.09 -4.00 -26.61
N LYS A 168 14.41 -3.10 -25.67
CA LYS A 168 15.24 -3.42 -24.50
C LYS A 168 14.46 -3.80 -23.23
N HIS A 169 13.18 -4.15 -23.34
CA HIS A 169 12.34 -4.69 -22.25
C HIS A 169 12.62 -4.03 -20.88
N PHE A 170 12.51 -2.69 -20.81
CA PHE A 170 12.70 -1.91 -19.58
C PHE A 170 14.12 -1.99 -18.94
N ALA A 171 15.16 -2.30 -19.70
CA ALA A 171 16.52 -2.52 -19.19
C ALA A 171 17.13 -1.32 -18.42
N ALA A 172 16.58 -0.11 -18.58
CA ALA A 172 17.00 1.09 -17.85
C ALA A 172 16.44 1.17 -16.42
N LEU A 173 15.47 0.34 -16.04
CA LEU A 173 14.83 0.43 -14.71
C LEU A 173 15.79 0.28 -13.53
N PRO A 174 16.78 -0.61 -13.53
CA PRO A 174 17.74 -0.68 -12.43
C PRO A 174 18.53 0.62 -12.23
N GLN A 175 18.95 1.28 -13.31
CA GLN A 175 19.65 2.56 -13.25
C GLN A 175 18.73 3.69 -12.77
N ILE A 176 17.49 3.72 -13.27
CA ILE A 176 16.46 4.70 -12.83
C ILE A 176 16.18 4.53 -11.33
N PHE A 177 16.01 3.29 -10.86
CA PHE A 177 15.87 3.01 -9.44
C PHE A 177 17.06 3.53 -8.64
N ALA A 178 18.29 3.22 -9.07
CA ALA A 178 19.50 3.66 -8.37
C ALA A 178 19.56 5.19 -8.25
N VAL A 179 19.25 5.92 -9.33
CA VAL A 179 19.21 7.39 -9.33
C VAL A 179 18.17 7.91 -8.36
N ILE A 180 16.95 7.36 -8.38
CA ILE A 180 15.86 7.77 -7.46
C ILE A 180 16.24 7.44 -6.01
N ALA A 181 16.78 6.27 -5.73
CA ALA A 181 17.19 5.86 -4.40
C ALA A 181 18.31 6.77 -3.82
N ILE A 182 19.30 7.09 -4.64
CA ILE A 182 20.39 8.03 -4.26
C ILE A 182 19.81 9.43 -4.01
N PHE A 183 18.93 9.91 -4.89
CA PHE A 183 18.27 11.21 -4.73
C PHE A 183 17.45 11.27 -3.44
N CYS A 184 16.57 10.28 -3.17
CA CYS A 184 15.80 10.22 -1.94
C CYS A 184 16.71 10.17 -0.69
N LEU A 185 17.77 9.37 -0.75
CA LEU A 185 18.73 9.27 0.35
C LEU A 185 19.45 10.60 0.59
N ALA A 186 19.91 11.28 -0.47
CA ALA A 186 20.54 12.60 -0.37
C ALA A 186 19.57 13.65 0.20
N CYS A 187 18.32 13.66 -0.24
CA CYS A 187 17.29 14.55 0.32
C CYS A 187 17.07 14.28 1.81
N ARG A 188 16.98 13.01 2.23
CA ARG A 188 16.84 12.63 3.64
C ARG A 188 18.03 13.11 4.49
N PHE A 189 19.25 12.97 3.98
CA PHE A 189 20.42 13.51 4.67
C PHE A 189 20.40 15.04 4.74
N ALA A 190 20.04 15.72 3.65
CA ALA A 190 19.96 17.19 3.62
C ALA A 190 18.91 17.74 4.60
N VAL A 191 17.73 17.08 4.70
CA VAL A 191 16.69 17.44 5.66
C VAL A 191 17.14 17.13 7.08
N GLY A 192 17.66 15.93 7.34
CA GLY A 192 18.14 15.52 8.67
C GLY A 192 19.33 16.32 9.17
N TRP A 193 20.14 16.93 8.28
CA TRP A 193 21.23 17.84 8.67
C TRP A 193 20.74 19.20 9.19
N LYS A 194 19.63 19.69 8.62
CA LYS A 194 19.10 21.03 8.97
C LYS A 194 18.29 21.06 10.25
N GLN A 195 17.97 19.90 10.84
CA GLN A 195 17.11 19.85 12.02
C GLN A 195 17.91 19.79 13.31
N ASP A 196 17.78 20.86 14.10
CA ASP A 196 18.28 20.98 15.47
C ASP A 196 17.11 20.74 16.45
N GLY A 197 16.87 19.49 16.84
CA GLY A 197 15.92 19.17 17.92
C GLY A 197 14.68 18.37 17.49
N THR A 198 13.49 18.96 17.56
CA THR A 198 12.22 18.26 17.29
C THR A 198 12.01 18.04 15.79
N ILE A 199 11.81 16.77 15.42
CA ILE A 199 11.58 16.36 14.04
C ILE A 199 10.09 16.47 13.73
N ASP A 200 9.73 17.33 12.76
CA ASP A 200 8.39 17.40 12.23
C ASP A 200 8.19 16.33 11.12
N PRO A 201 7.28 15.35 11.29
CA PRO A 201 7.02 14.33 10.29
C PRO A 201 6.60 14.87 8.92
N TRP A 202 5.93 16.03 8.87
CA TRP A 202 5.48 16.66 7.61
C TRP A 202 6.63 17.14 6.74
N THR A 203 7.77 17.45 7.34
CA THR A 203 8.96 17.86 6.60
C THR A 203 9.95 16.72 6.36
N CYS A 204 9.95 15.67 7.20
CA CYS A 204 11.01 14.66 7.21
C CYS A 204 10.56 13.24 6.87
N VAL A 205 9.28 12.93 7.05
CA VAL A 205 8.77 11.55 6.88
C VAL A 205 7.81 11.41 5.70
N PHE A 206 6.88 12.35 5.58
CA PHE A 206 5.74 12.20 4.68
C PHE A 206 5.99 12.60 3.23
N PRO A 207 6.85 13.59 2.90
CA PRO A 207 7.03 14.06 1.54
C PRO A 207 7.41 12.96 0.55
N THR A 208 6.75 12.95 -0.60
CA THR A 208 6.96 11.96 -1.68
C THR A 208 8.43 11.82 -2.08
N HIS A 209 9.17 12.93 -2.19
CA HIS A 209 10.59 12.91 -2.59
C HIS A 209 11.52 12.27 -1.55
N LEU A 210 11.02 11.97 -0.35
CA LEU A 210 11.76 11.24 0.69
C LEU A 210 11.39 9.75 0.75
N ARG A 211 10.33 9.32 0.06
CA ARG A 211 9.70 8.00 0.26
C ARG A 211 9.47 7.18 -1.02
N ILE A 212 9.53 7.79 -2.19
CA ILE A 212 9.18 7.15 -3.46
C ILE A 212 10.11 6.00 -3.85
N ASP A 213 11.33 5.95 -3.28
CA ASP A 213 12.31 4.89 -3.48
C ASP A 213 11.79 3.52 -3.03
N GLY A 214 10.98 3.43 -1.97
CA GLY A 214 10.35 2.18 -1.53
C GLY A 214 9.38 1.61 -2.58
N LEU A 215 8.55 2.45 -3.20
CA LEU A 215 7.67 2.07 -4.30
C LEU A 215 8.47 1.64 -5.53
N MET A 216 9.51 2.40 -5.90
CA MET A 216 10.39 2.08 -7.02
C MET A 216 11.19 0.80 -6.80
N PHE A 217 11.51 0.43 -5.55
CA PHE A 217 12.11 -0.86 -5.23
C PHE A 217 11.13 -2.01 -5.52
N GLY A 218 9.85 -1.83 -5.23
CA GLY A 218 8.79 -2.76 -5.65
C GLY A 218 8.74 -2.96 -7.17
N VAL A 219 8.87 -1.87 -7.95
CA VAL A 219 8.98 -1.93 -9.43
C VAL A 219 10.19 -2.75 -9.85
N LEU A 220 11.36 -2.51 -9.22
CA LEU A 220 12.58 -3.24 -9.51
C LEU A 220 12.42 -4.74 -9.26
N ILE A 221 11.83 -5.14 -8.14
CA ILE A 221 11.56 -6.56 -7.84
C ILE A 221 10.67 -7.19 -8.90
N CYS A 222 9.61 -6.50 -9.33
CA CYS A 222 8.73 -6.98 -10.39
C CYS A 222 9.47 -7.12 -11.73
N TYR A 223 10.27 -6.12 -12.09
CA TYR A 223 11.13 -6.15 -13.26
C TYR A 223 12.10 -7.34 -13.23
N LEU A 224 12.82 -7.54 -12.13
CA LEU A 224 13.76 -8.65 -11.99
C LEU A 224 13.05 -10.00 -12.15
N LYS A 225 11.89 -10.17 -11.52
CA LYS A 225 11.12 -11.42 -11.64
C LYS A 225 10.70 -11.72 -13.08
N ARG A 226 10.28 -10.70 -13.85
CA ARG A 226 9.75 -10.87 -15.21
C ARG A 226 10.84 -10.94 -16.28
N PHE A 227 11.79 -10.02 -16.22
CA PHE A 227 12.73 -9.79 -17.31
C PHE A 227 14.15 -10.23 -16.98
N ARG A 228 14.47 -10.55 -15.71
CA ARG A 228 15.78 -11.02 -15.25
C ARG A 228 15.67 -12.16 -14.23
N PRO A 229 15.00 -13.30 -14.58
CA PRO A 229 14.65 -14.34 -13.62
C PRO A 229 15.87 -14.96 -12.93
N SER A 230 17.05 -15.03 -13.57
CA SER A 230 18.28 -15.52 -12.94
C SER A 230 18.74 -14.63 -11.79
N VAL A 231 18.72 -13.30 -11.99
CA VAL A 231 19.07 -12.31 -10.96
C VAL A 231 18.04 -12.35 -9.82
N PHE A 232 16.75 -12.44 -10.16
CA PHE A 232 15.70 -12.58 -9.17
C PHE A 232 15.88 -13.84 -8.30
N GLN A 233 16.17 -14.99 -8.91
CA GLN A 233 16.40 -16.23 -8.17
C GLN A 233 17.64 -16.16 -7.30
N TRP A 234 18.72 -15.53 -7.78
CA TRP A 234 19.91 -15.27 -6.96
C TRP A 234 19.55 -14.41 -5.74
N MET A 235 18.84 -13.29 -5.93
CA MET A 235 18.39 -12.42 -4.84
C MET A 235 17.55 -13.18 -3.81
N VAL A 236 16.60 -14.00 -4.24
CA VAL A 236 15.75 -14.79 -3.35
C VAL A 236 16.54 -15.84 -2.56
N ARG A 237 17.55 -16.46 -3.18
CA ARG A 237 18.41 -17.48 -2.53
C ARG A 237 19.46 -16.87 -1.60
N TRP A 238 19.76 -15.59 -1.77
CA TRP A 238 20.78 -14.92 -0.98
C TRP A 238 20.37 -14.86 0.51
N ARG A 239 21.14 -15.54 1.36
CA ARG A 239 20.88 -15.62 2.80
C ARG A 239 21.05 -14.28 3.52
N GLY A 240 21.90 -13.39 2.98
CA GLY A 240 22.10 -12.03 3.51
C GLY A 240 20.84 -11.19 3.53
N GLY A 241 19.81 -11.50 2.72
CA GLY A 241 18.52 -10.84 2.79
C GLY A 241 17.82 -10.98 4.16
N TRP A 242 18.00 -12.11 4.86
CA TRP A 242 17.50 -12.28 6.22
C TRP A 242 18.26 -11.43 7.24
N VAL A 243 19.55 -11.16 6.98
CA VAL A 243 20.34 -10.22 7.80
C VAL A 243 19.79 -8.81 7.64
N VAL A 244 19.43 -8.39 6.41
CA VAL A 244 18.78 -7.09 6.17
C VAL A 244 17.45 -6.99 6.91
N VAL A 245 16.62 -8.04 6.89
CA VAL A 245 15.36 -8.08 7.66
C VAL A 245 15.62 -7.98 9.16
N ALA A 246 16.59 -8.71 9.68
CA ALA A 246 16.96 -8.66 11.09
C ALA A 246 17.47 -7.27 11.50
N ILE A 247 18.29 -6.63 10.67
CA ILE A 247 18.76 -5.25 10.90
C ILE A 247 17.56 -4.30 10.87
N ALA A 248 16.63 -4.43 9.94
CA ALA A 248 15.41 -3.61 9.89
C ALA A 248 14.59 -3.72 11.18
N ILE A 249 14.38 -4.95 11.68
CA ILE A 249 13.68 -5.18 12.97
C ILE A 249 14.45 -4.55 14.14
N LEU A 250 15.77 -4.73 14.18
CA LEU A 250 16.63 -4.15 15.22
C LEU A 250 16.55 -2.62 15.20
N LEU A 251 16.62 -2.00 14.02
CA LEU A 251 16.48 -0.55 13.88
C LEU A 251 15.16 -0.03 14.42
N LEU A 252 14.05 -0.70 14.08
CA LEU A 252 12.72 -0.36 14.60
C LEU A 252 12.64 -0.50 16.13
N SER A 253 13.36 -1.46 16.71
CA SER A 253 13.36 -1.69 18.16
C SER A 253 14.20 -0.65 18.91
N VAL A 254 15.31 -0.18 18.31
CA VAL A 254 16.28 0.73 18.95
C VAL A 254 15.94 2.20 18.68
N PHE A 255 15.61 2.54 17.44
CA PHE A 255 15.42 3.93 17.02
C PHE A 255 13.94 4.28 16.88
N PRO A 256 13.43 5.28 17.60
CA PRO A 256 12.09 5.81 17.36
C PRO A 256 11.98 6.44 15.97
N LEU A 257 10.75 6.58 15.47
CA LEU A 257 10.49 7.18 14.15
C LEU A 257 11.13 8.58 14.04
N GLU A 258 11.12 9.33 15.10
CA GLU A 258 11.60 10.70 15.19
C GLU A 258 13.14 10.80 15.26
N SER A 259 13.86 9.66 15.27
CA SER A 259 15.31 9.65 15.32
C SER A 259 15.94 10.02 13.98
N ARG A 260 17.07 10.75 14.03
CA ARG A 260 17.85 11.12 12.84
C ARG A 260 18.29 9.91 12.02
N GLN A 261 18.67 8.83 12.67
CA GLN A 261 19.08 7.58 12.02
C GLN A 261 17.95 7.02 11.14
N MET A 262 16.71 7.05 11.66
CA MET A 262 15.55 6.56 10.94
C MET A 262 15.23 7.43 9.71
N HIS A 263 15.28 8.77 9.89
CA HIS A 263 15.00 9.71 8.78
C HIS A 263 16.06 9.71 7.68
N THR A 264 17.29 9.35 7.97
CA THR A 264 18.36 9.31 6.97
C THR A 264 18.38 7.94 6.26
N TRP A 265 19.06 6.96 6.81
CA TRP A 265 19.28 5.65 6.18
C TRP A 265 18.31 4.56 6.63
N GLY A 266 17.60 4.77 7.76
CA GLY A 266 16.68 3.76 8.31
C GLY A 266 15.60 3.35 7.33
N PHE A 267 14.94 4.29 6.65
CA PHE A 267 13.95 3.98 5.61
C PHE A 267 14.52 3.14 4.46
N THR A 268 15.79 3.35 4.10
CA THR A 268 16.46 2.53 3.08
C THR A 268 16.54 1.07 3.52
N VAL A 269 16.96 0.81 4.75
CA VAL A 269 17.03 -0.57 5.29
C VAL A 269 15.63 -1.18 5.39
N LEU A 270 14.62 -0.41 5.75
CA LEU A 270 13.24 -0.88 5.87
C LEU A 270 12.67 -1.32 4.53
N TYR A 271 12.77 -0.50 3.48
CA TYR A 271 12.23 -0.92 2.19
C TYR A 271 13.05 -2.07 1.57
N LEU A 272 14.36 -2.16 1.82
CA LEU A 272 15.16 -3.31 1.39
C LEU A 272 14.71 -4.60 2.09
N GLY A 273 14.50 -4.57 3.42
CA GLY A 273 13.95 -5.69 4.18
C GLY A 273 12.55 -6.09 3.72
N SER A 274 11.66 -5.11 3.57
CA SER A 274 10.29 -5.31 3.05
C SER A 274 10.30 -5.92 1.65
N GLY A 275 11.19 -5.45 0.77
CA GLY A 275 11.31 -5.98 -0.58
C GLY A 275 11.84 -7.40 -0.62
N PHE A 276 12.77 -7.75 0.27
CA PHE A 276 13.20 -9.15 0.39
C PHE A 276 12.04 -10.05 0.82
N LEU A 277 11.21 -9.63 1.78
CA LEU A 277 10.01 -10.36 2.18
C LEU A 277 9.02 -10.50 1.01
N VAL A 278 8.78 -9.44 0.25
CA VAL A 278 7.93 -9.48 -0.95
C VAL A 278 8.51 -10.44 -2.00
N ALA A 279 9.81 -10.38 -2.28
CA ALA A 279 10.47 -11.28 -3.23
C ALA A 279 10.34 -12.75 -2.81
N LYS A 280 10.51 -13.04 -1.52
CA LYS A 280 10.31 -14.40 -0.97
C LYS A 280 8.86 -14.86 -1.11
N ALA A 281 7.90 -14.00 -0.78
CA ALA A 281 6.47 -14.30 -0.87
C ALA A 281 5.99 -14.62 -2.29
N VAL A 282 6.60 -13.98 -3.30
CA VAL A 282 6.24 -14.22 -4.71
C VAL A 282 7.03 -15.36 -5.35
N ALA A 283 8.15 -15.78 -4.75
CA ALA A 283 8.99 -16.86 -5.27
C ALA A 283 8.56 -18.25 -4.80
N HIS A 284 7.97 -18.36 -3.60
CA HIS A 284 7.71 -19.64 -2.95
C HIS A 284 6.28 -19.73 -2.42
N GLU A 285 5.62 -20.84 -2.71
CA GLU A 285 4.48 -21.30 -1.93
C GLU A 285 5.04 -22.03 -0.71
N GLY A 286 4.93 -21.46 0.46
CA GLY A 286 5.39 -22.07 1.72
C GLY A 286 4.81 -23.47 1.97
N PRO A 287 5.34 -24.23 2.96
CA PRO A 287 4.76 -25.50 3.38
C PRO A 287 3.29 -25.37 3.81
N ARG A 288 2.56 -26.48 3.84
CA ARG A 288 1.10 -26.50 4.08
C ARG A 288 0.61 -25.62 5.25
N PRO A 289 1.24 -25.61 6.44
CA PRO A 289 0.78 -24.74 7.54
C PRO A 289 0.95 -23.25 7.24
N ILE A 290 2.03 -22.85 6.54
CA ILE A 290 2.24 -21.46 6.11
C ILE A 290 1.20 -21.07 5.07
N ARG A 291 0.86 -21.96 4.13
CA ARG A 291 -0.20 -21.68 3.13
C ARG A 291 -1.57 -21.50 3.77
N LEU A 292 -1.90 -22.30 4.79
CA LEU A 292 -3.16 -22.15 5.52
C LEU A 292 -3.21 -20.79 6.25
N LEU A 293 -2.16 -20.43 6.99
CA LEU A 293 -2.05 -19.14 7.65
C LEU A 293 -2.13 -17.98 6.64
N SER A 294 -1.38 -18.08 5.53
CA SER A 294 -1.45 -17.08 4.46
C SER A 294 -2.85 -16.93 3.88
N SER A 295 -3.60 -18.03 3.73
CA SER A 295 -4.97 -17.99 3.20
C SER A 295 -5.95 -17.32 4.16
N LEU A 296 -5.76 -17.49 5.48
CA LEU A 296 -6.56 -16.81 6.50
C LEU A 296 -6.25 -15.30 6.51
N LEU A 297 -4.97 -14.95 6.56
CA LEU A 297 -4.52 -13.55 6.52
C LEU A 297 -4.93 -12.85 5.21
N ALA A 298 -4.89 -13.55 4.08
CA ALA A 298 -5.27 -12.99 2.79
C ALA A 298 -6.72 -12.48 2.73
N ARG A 299 -7.63 -13.06 3.53
CA ARG A 299 -9.00 -12.56 3.65
C ARG A 299 -9.05 -11.15 4.23
N ILE A 300 -8.22 -10.85 5.24
CA ILE A 300 -8.08 -9.50 5.82
C ILE A 300 -7.31 -8.60 4.86
N GLY A 301 -6.21 -9.08 4.29
CA GLY A 301 -5.38 -8.35 3.33
C GLY A 301 -6.14 -7.89 2.07
N PHE A 302 -7.19 -8.61 1.69
CA PHE A 302 -8.09 -8.19 0.61
C PHE A 302 -8.75 -6.84 0.89
N TYR A 303 -9.17 -6.62 2.12
CA TYR A 303 -9.84 -5.41 2.57
C TYR A 303 -8.87 -4.38 3.17
N SER A 304 -7.55 -4.63 3.10
CA SER A 304 -6.54 -3.78 3.76
C SER A 304 -6.65 -2.30 3.42
N TYR A 305 -7.03 -1.96 2.18
CA TYR A 305 -7.22 -0.57 1.76
C TYR A 305 -8.39 0.11 2.52
N SER A 306 -9.56 -0.52 2.54
CA SER A 306 -10.71 0.04 3.27
C SER A 306 -10.46 0.04 4.79
N ILE A 307 -9.81 -0.99 5.33
CA ILE A 307 -9.42 -1.00 6.76
C ILE A 307 -8.47 0.18 7.03
N TYR A 308 -7.46 0.40 6.15
CA TYR A 308 -6.53 1.51 6.27
C TYR A 308 -7.23 2.88 6.23
N ILE A 309 -8.14 3.09 5.29
CA ILE A 309 -8.85 4.37 5.15
C ILE A 309 -9.70 4.69 6.39
N TRP A 310 -10.40 3.69 6.92
CA TRP A 310 -11.43 3.91 7.94
C TRP A 310 -10.98 3.71 9.38
N HIS A 311 -9.74 3.21 9.64
CA HIS A 311 -9.35 2.86 11.02
C HIS A 311 -9.25 4.08 11.95
N MET A 312 -8.75 5.23 11.47
CA MET A 312 -8.65 6.43 12.30
C MET A 312 -10.03 7.01 12.62
N PHE A 313 -10.96 6.95 11.65
CA PHE A 313 -12.35 7.30 11.91
C PHE A 313 -12.93 6.42 13.01
N PHE A 314 -12.72 5.11 12.95
CA PHE A 314 -13.17 4.19 14.01
C PHE A 314 -12.54 4.54 15.36
N ILE A 315 -11.22 4.70 15.42
CA ILE A 315 -10.49 4.96 16.67
C ILE A 315 -10.91 6.30 17.30
N TRP A 316 -11.09 7.35 16.51
CA TRP A 316 -11.34 8.70 17.04
C TRP A 316 -12.83 9.03 17.21
N LYS A 317 -13.70 8.40 16.42
CA LYS A 317 -15.14 8.77 16.40
C LYS A 317 -16.06 7.66 16.89
N ILE A 318 -15.69 6.39 16.84
CA ILE A 318 -16.53 5.28 17.28
C ILE A 318 -16.06 4.73 18.63
N LEU A 319 -14.78 4.42 18.75
CA LEU A 319 -14.21 3.78 19.94
C LEU A 319 -14.52 4.53 21.26
N PRO A 320 -14.48 5.88 21.36
CA PRO A 320 -14.80 6.59 22.58
C PRO A 320 -16.24 6.33 23.09
N HIS A 321 -17.17 6.02 22.20
CA HIS A 321 -18.55 5.71 22.55
C HIS A 321 -18.79 4.27 23.02
N LEU A 322 -17.78 3.40 22.92
CA LEU A 322 -17.86 2.01 23.40
C LEU A 322 -17.67 1.87 24.92
N HIS A 323 -17.35 2.97 25.62
CA HIS A 323 -17.16 3.04 27.09
C HIS A 323 -16.21 1.95 27.63
N ILE A 324 -15.13 1.65 26.92
CA ILE A 324 -14.11 0.70 27.34
C ILE A 324 -13.14 1.41 28.29
N HIS A 325 -13.14 1.03 29.57
CA HIS A 325 -12.36 1.71 30.62
C HIS A 325 -10.94 1.15 30.79
N SER A 326 -10.69 -0.12 30.40
CA SER A 326 -9.36 -0.70 30.54
C SER A 326 -8.44 -0.31 29.39
N PRO A 327 -7.18 0.14 29.65
CA PRO A 327 -6.22 0.46 28.60
C PRO A 327 -5.97 -0.70 27.64
N LEU A 328 -5.91 -1.93 28.14
CA LEU A 328 -5.75 -3.14 27.34
C LEU A 328 -6.97 -3.40 26.45
N GLY A 329 -8.17 -3.11 26.95
CA GLY A 329 -9.42 -3.19 26.17
C GLY A 329 -9.42 -2.17 25.03
N VAL A 330 -9.03 -0.91 25.29
CA VAL A 330 -8.89 0.15 24.26
C VAL A 330 -7.87 -0.27 23.20
N TYR A 331 -6.73 -0.82 23.60
CA TYR A 331 -5.70 -1.31 22.68
C TYR A 331 -6.25 -2.35 21.71
N TRP A 332 -6.81 -3.42 22.24
CA TRP A 332 -7.34 -4.49 21.40
C TRP A 332 -8.56 -4.04 20.57
N ALA A 333 -9.41 -3.19 21.10
CA ALA A 333 -10.52 -2.62 20.37
C ALA A 333 -10.05 -1.73 19.21
N SER A 334 -8.94 -1.00 19.39
CA SER A 334 -8.29 -0.19 18.33
C SER A 334 -7.67 -1.04 17.22
N ILE A 335 -7.28 -2.28 17.49
CA ILE A 335 -6.76 -3.21 16.48
C ILE A 335 -7.88 -4.00 15.81
N VAL A 336 -8.78 -4.58 16.61
CA VAL A 336 -9.79 -5.53 16.12
C VAL A 336 -11.00 -4.82 15.51
N GLY A 337 -11.45 -3.73 16.13
CA GLY A 337 -12.66 -3.00 15.73
C GLY A 337 -12.62 -2.41 14.31
N PRO A 338 -11.51 -1.80 13.85
CA PRO A 338 -11.39 -1.30 12.48
C PRO A 338 -11.54 -2.38 11.40
N ILE A 339 -11.27 -3.65 11.72
CA ILE A 339 -11.32 -4.74 10.71
C ILE A 339 -12.75 -4.96 10.21
N PRO A 340 -13.74 -5.34 11.05
CA PRO A 340 -15.12 -5.50 10.59
C PRO A 340 -15.68 -4.18 10.04
N PHE A 341 -15.35 -3.04 10.65
CA PHE A 341 -15.80 -1.73 10.17
C PHE A 341 -15.30 -1.45 8.74
N GLY A 342 -14.00 -1.62 8.47
CA GLY A 342 -13.42 -1.46 7.14
C GLY A 342 -13.95 -2.47 6.12
N ILE A 343 -14.26 -3.71 6.53
CA ILE A 343 -14.89 -4.71 5.66
C ILE A 343 -16.31 -4.27 5.27
N ILE A 344 -17.08 -3.73 6.21
CA ILE A 344 -18.42 -3.20 5.94
C ILE A 344 -18.32 -2.01 4.98
N ALA A 345 -17.44 -1.06 5.25
CA ALA A 345 -17.19 0.09 4.37
C ALA A 345 -16.76 -0.35 2.94
N ALA A 346 -15.90 -1.37 2.83
CA ALA A 346 -15.52 -1.93 1.55
C ALA A 346 -16.72 -2.50 0.78
N LYS A 347 -17.60 -3.22 1.45
CA LYS A 347 -18.80 -3.81 0.82
C LYS A 347 -19.81 -2.76 0.39
N LEU A 348 -19.91 -1.66 1.12
CA LEU A 348 -20.86 -0.58 0.82
C LEU A 348 -20.35 0.39 -0.25
N ILE A 349 -19.07 0.71 -0.26
CA ILE A 349 -18.49 1.76 -1.09
C ILE A 349 -17.59 1.16 -2.19
N GLU A 350 -16.55 0.42 -1.81
CA GLU A 350 -15.49 -0.01 -2.72
C GLU A 350 -15.97 -1.08 -3.71
N ILE A 351 -16.58 -2.16 -3.21
CA ILE A 351 -16.95 -3.31 -4.04
C ILE A 351 -17.99 -2.97 -5.11
N PRO A 352 -19.06 -2.17 -4.84
CA PRO A 352 -19.99 -1.76 -5.88
C PRO A 352 -19.31 -1.01 -7.03
N VAL A 353 -18.41 -0.07 -6.71
CA VAL A 353 -17.65 0.69 -7.71
C VAL A 353 -16.70 -0.21 -8.49
N LEU A 354 -16.05 -1.18 -7.83
CA LEU A 354 -15.18 -2.15 -8.52
C LEU A 354 -15.98 -3.04 -9.48
N ARG A 355 -17.18 -3.46 -9.13
CA ARG A 355 -18.07 -4.22 -10.05
C ARG A 355 -18.47 -3.37 -11.25
N PHE A 356 -18.82 -2.11 -11.04
CA PHE A 356 -19.08 -1.16 -12.14
C PHE A 356 -17.85 -1.00 -13.02
N ARG A 357 -16.68 -0.73 -12.43
CA ARG A 357 -15.40 -0.61 -13.13
C ARG A 357 -15.10 -1.81 -14.03
N ASP A 358 -15.28 -3.02 -13.50
CA ASP A 358 -14.92 -4.25 -14.23
C ASP A 358 -15.88 -4.56 -15.37
N ARG A 359 -17.13 -4.05 -15.30
CA ARG A 359 -18.09 -4.11 -16.39
C ARG A 359 -17.78 -3.11 -17.51
N VAL A 360 -17.48 -1.85 -17.15
CA VAL A 360 -17.30 -0.74 -18.12
C VAL A 360 -15.87 -0.69 -18.67
N PHE A 361 -14.89 -1.00 -17.84
CA PHE A 361 -13.46 -0.97 -18.18
C PHE A 361 -12.81 -2.32 -17.85
N PRO A 362 -13.11 -3.42 -18.58
CA PRO A 362 -12.55 -4.74 -18.31
C PRO A 362 -11.02 -4.70 -18.35
N SER A 363 -10.36 -5.63 -17.59
CA SER A 363 -8.90 -5.68 -17.61
C SER A 363 -8.42 -6.17 -18.98
N SER A 364 -7.32 -5.59 -19.46
CA SER A 364 -6.71 -5.99 -20.74
C SER A 364 -6.22 -7.45 -20.79
N THR A 365 -6.10 -8.08 -19.60
CA THR A 365 -5.66 -9.47 -19.46
C THR A 365 -6.82 -10.48 -19.31
N THR A 366 -8.08 -10.02 -19.32
CA THR A 366 -9.25 -10.92 -19.27
C THR A 366 -9.57 -11.40 -20.69
N PRO A 367 -9.64 -12.71 -20.97
CA PRO A 367 -10.06 -13.22 -22.27
C PRO A 367 -11.47 -12.72 -22.65
N ALA A 368 -11.68 -12.30 -23.88
CA ALA A 368 -12.95 -11.77 -24.37
C ALA A 368 -14.13 -12.77 -24.23
N SER A 369 -13.86 -14.06 -24.07
CA SER A 369 -14.86 -15.12 -23.89
C SER A 369 -15.59 -15.10 -22.54
N MET A 370 -15.21 -14.25 -21.56
CA MET A 370 -15.90 -14.13 -20.26
C MET A 370 -16.83 -12.91 -20.17
N THR A 371 -17.02 -12.17 -21.26
CA THR A 371 -17.88 -10.98 -21.30
C THR A 371 -19.27 -11.24 -21.90
N GLU A 372 -19.61 -12.46 -22.28
CA GLU A 372 -20.99 -12.81 -22.64
C GLU A 372 -21.83 -12.99 -21.36
N PRO A 373 -22.99 -12.32 -21.25
CA PRO A 373 -23.91 -12.58 -20.15
C PRO A 373 -24.43 -14.02 -20.27
N GLN A 374 -24.12 -14.86 -19.29
CA GLN A 374 -24.84 -16.12 -19.07
C GLN A 374 -26.26 -15.79 -18.56
N ASP A 375 -27.10 -15.31 -19.47
CA ASP A 375 -28.51 -15.12 -19.21
C ASP A 375 -29.31 -15.62 -20.43
N LYS A 376 -29.28 -16.91 -20.64
CA LYS A 376 -30.25 -17.68 -21.49
C LYS A 376 -30.04 -19.17 -21.36
N SER A 377 -30.22 -19.73 -20.14
CA SER A 377 -30.48 -21.19 -20.03
C SER A 377 -31.16 -21.57 -18.70
N MET A 378 -32.23 -20.88 -18.34
CA MET A 378 -33.16 -21.33 -17.29
C MET A 378 -34.64 -21.10 -17.65
N GLU A 379 -34.99 -21.29 -18.92
CA GLU A 379 -36.42 -21.24 -19.34
C GLU A 379 -36.84 -22.42 -20.24
N THR A 380 -36.25 -23.60 -20.10
CA THR A 380 -36.77 -24.76 -20.86
C THR A 380 -36.63 -26.07 -20.09
N VAL A 381 -37.01 -26.11 -18.82
CA VAL A 381 -37.32 -27.40 -18.12
C VAL A 381 -38.49 -27.19 -17.17
N VAL A 382 -39.64 -26.73 -17.68
CA VAL A 382 -40.98 -26.95 -17.06
C VAL A 382 -41.97 -27.04 -18.22
N ALA A 383 -41.91 -28.06 -19.02
CA ALA A 383 -42.99 -28.52 -19.89
C ALA A 383 -42.56 -29.84 -20.58
N SER A 384 -42.54 -30.92 -19.85
CA SER A 384 -42.84 -32.28 -20.35
C SER A 384 -43.01 -33.22 -19.15
#